data_f17d292f8a5dec1c2fbb4dd1bfff35f5
#
_entry.id   f17d292f8a5dec1c2fbb4dd1bfff35f5
#
_cell.length_a   1.000
_cell.length_b   1.000
_cell.length_c   1.000
_cell.angle_alpha   90.00
_cell.angle_beta   90.00
_cell.angle_gamma   90.00
#
_symmetry.space_group_name_H-M   'P 1'
#
loop_
_entity.id
_entity.type
_entity.pdbx_description
1 polymer ?
#
loop_
_entity_poly.entity_id
_entity_poly.type
_entity_poly.pdbx_seq_one_letter_code
_entity_poly.pdbx_strand_id
1 'polypeptide(L)'
;IKNNQNTDGGWQILSAAFLADPTVNPYDENGEPILSLNSPGMFPQPNWIRGLHEKTSKTQDLALLSNAFAELDIWNGIKYKFQAGFDLGAKNYRDFTPSTAGGAMFTAPPQKASGQYNTNFHYSWTIENMLMYNHKFGDHNIDALVGYSAQKYSNEYNQLTATDFPSDDIPWMGAGATKNGDNNIEQWALAS
;
A
#
# COMPACT_ATOMS: atom_id res chain seq x y z
N ILE A 1 8.58 8.79 3.87
CA ILE A 1 7.25 9.17 3.35
C ILE A 1 7.41 9.28 1.85
N LYS A 2 6.93 8.28 1.11
CA LYS A 2 6.81 8.39 -0.34
C LYS A 2 5.50 9.10 -0.66
N ASN A 3 5.57 10.36 -1.08
CA ASN A 3 4.48 10.99 -1.81
C ASN A 3 4.54 10.44 -3.24
N ASN A 4 3.84 9.37 -3.48
CA ASN A 4 3.58 8.92 -4.83
C ASN A 4 2.27 9.59 -5.24
N GLN A 5 2.33 10.59 -6.09
CA GLN A 5 1.17 11.01 -6.88
C GLN A 5 0.94 9.93 -7.92
N ASN A 6 0.43 8.81 -7.49
CA ASN A 6 0.04 7.75 -8.40
C ASN A 6 -1.40 8.03 -8.80
N THR A 7 -1.52 8.71 -9.90
CA THR A 7 -2.76 8.91 -10.60
C THR A 7 -3.20 7.57 -11.19
N ASP A 8 -4.05 6.84 -10.47
CA ASP A 8 -4.78 5.64 -10.92
C ASP A 8 -4.07 4.78 -11.97
N GLY A 9 -2.89 4.26 -11.61
CA GLY A 9 -2.12 3.40 -12.48
C GLY A 9 -1.56 4.05 -13.75
N GLY A 10 -1.60 5.36 -13.88
CA GLY A 10 -1.07 6.10 -15.03
C GLY A 10 -1.82 5.87 -16.35
N TRP A 11 -2.58 4.78 -16.45
CA TRP A 11 -3.26 4.40 -17.67
C TRP A 11 -4.40 5.36 -18.05
N GLN A 12 -5.17 5.83 -17.10
CA GLN A 12 -6.28 6.76 -17.38
C GLN A 12 -5.77 8.12 -17.85
N ILE A 13 -4.69 8.62 -17.27
CA ILE A 13 -4.08 9.89 -17.68
C ILE A 13 -3.39 9.74 -19.04
N LEU A 14 -2.63 8.67 -19.23
CA LEU A 14 -1.98 8.39 -20.50
C LEU A 14 -3.01 8.19 -21.61
N SER A 15 -4.06 7.40 -21.36
CA SER A 15 -5.11 7.20 -22.37
C SER A 15 -5.88 8.49 -22.67
N ALA A 16 -6.18 9.31 -21.66
CA ALA A 16 -6.79 10.61 -21.87
C ALA A 16 -5.89 11.57 -22.68
N ALA A 17 -4.58 11.54 -22.40
CA ALA A 17 -3.63 12.35 -23.17
C ALA A 17 -3.49 11.88 -24.63
N PHE A 18 -3.49 10.56 -24.87
CA PHE A 18 -3.43 10.00 -26.23
C PHE A 18 -4.72 10.19 -27.02
N LEU A 19 -5.86 10.23 -26.36
CA LEU A 19 -7.17 10.44 -26.98
C LEU A 19 -7.55 11.92 -27.08
N ALA A 20 -6.79 12.81 -26.46
CA ALA A 20 -7.03 14.24 -26.54
C ALA A 20 -6.79 14.75 -27.97
N ASP A 21 -7.72 15.56 -28.45
CA ASP A 21 -7.56 16.24 -29.73
C ASP A 21 -6.44 17.29 -29.61
N PRO A 22 -5.36 17.19 -30.41
CA PRO A 22 -4.23 18.13 -30.32
C PRO A 22 -4.60 19.57 -30.74
N THR A 23 -5.76 19.76 -31.33
CA THR A 23 -6.25 21.10 -31.75
C THR A 23 -7.01 21.82 -30.63
N VAL A 24 -7.40 21.11 -29.54
CA VAL A 24 -8.11 21.70 -28.42
C VAL A 24 -7.10 22.21 -27.40
N ASN A 25 -7.16 23.50 -27.09
CA ASN A 25 -6.35 24.09 -26.02
C ASN A 25 -6.85 23.56 -24.65
N PRO A 26 -6.01 22.90 -23.84
CA PRO A 26 -6.41 22.39 -22.55
C PRO A 26 -6.55 23.47 -21.48
N TYR A 27 -6.24 24.73 -21.78
CA TYR A 27 -6.32 25.88 -20.88
C TYR A 27 -7.32 26.90 -21.37
N ASP A 28 -7.96 27.61 -20.45
CA ASP A 28 -8.80 28.75 -20.73
C ASP A 28 -7.97 30.03 -20.99
N GLU A 29 -8.66 31.17 -21.21
CA GLU A 29 -8.04 32.46 -21.48
C GLU A 29 -7.22 33.01 -20.28
N ASN A 30 -7.48 32.50 -19.07
CA ASN A 30 -6.76 32.88 -17.84
C ASN A 30 -5.56 31.95 -17.56
N GLY A 31 -5.36 30.92 -18.40
CA GLY A 31 -4.32 29.91 -18.21
C GLY A 31 -4.70 28.79 -17.23
N GLU A 32 -5.96 28.72 -16.82
CA GLU A 32 -6.45 27.63 -15.97
C GLU A 32 -6.90 26.44 -16.81
N PRO A 33 -6.63 25.20 -16.38
CA PRO A 33 -7.07 24.01 -17.12
C PRO A 33 -8.60 23.94 -17.23
N ILE A 34 -9.13 23.78 -18.43
CA ILE A 34 -10.58 23.59 -18.64
C ILE A 34 -11.05 22.25 -18.09
N LEU A 35 -12.35 22.10 -17.81
CA LEU A 35 -12.89 20.90 -17.19
C LEU A 35 -12.80 19.67 -18.10
N SER A 36 -13.12 19.85 -19.36
CA SER A 36 -13.22 18.75 -20.32
C SER A 36 -12.71 19.16 -21.69
N LEU A 37 -12.01 18.26 -22.33
CA LEU A 37 -11.53 18.42 -23.71
C LEU A 37 -12.61 17.87 -24.65
N ASN A 38 -13.38 18.77 -25.25
CA ASN A 38 -14.49 18.42 -26.14
C ASN A 38 -14.16 18.87 -27.56
N SER A 39 -14.14 17.93 -28.51
CA SER A 39 -14.08 18.19 -29.90
C SER A 39 -15.42 17.82 -30.57
N PRO A 40 -15.87 18.54 -31.59
CA PRO A 40 -17.07 18.18 -32.34
C PRO A 40 -17.01 16.75 -32.90
N GLY A 41 -18.01 15.93 -32.54
CA GLY A 41 -18.09 14.54 -32.97
C GLY A 41 -17.26 13.53 -32.16
N MET A 42 -16.56 13.98 -31.16
CA MET A 42 -15.80 13.12 -30.24
C MET A 42 -16.52 12.98 -28.87
N PHE A 43 -16.24 11.88 -28.19
CA PHE A 43 -16.71 11.73 -26.82
C PHE A 43 -15.97 12.72 -25.89
N PRO A 44 -16.68 13.33 -24.92
CA PRO A 44 -16.05 14.22 -23.95
C PRO A 44 -14.96 13.47 -23.17
N GLN A 45 -13.79 14.09 -23.09
CA GLN A 45 -12.66 13.57 -22.33
C GLN A 45 -12.41 14.47 -21.11
N PRO A 46 -12.17 13.91 -19.92
CA PRO A 46 -11.70 14.71 -18.80
C PRO A 46 -10.34 15.32 -19.15
N ASN A 47 -10.11 16.56 -18.70
CA ASN A 47 -8.81 17.17 -18.90
C ASN A 47 -7.76 16.49 -17.99
N TRP A 48 -6.85 15.75 -18.59
CA TRP A 48 -5.82 15.00 -17.90
C TRP A 48 -4.88 15.89 -17.07
N ILE A 49 -4.73 17.17 -17.45
CA ILE A 49 -3.92 18.16 -16.71
C ILE A 49 -4.55 18.40 -15.34
N ARG A 50 -5.87 18.54 -15.25
CA ARG A 50 -6.57 18.67 -13.95
C ARG A 50 -6.37 17.44 -13.09
N GLY A 51 -6.44 16.25 -13.70
CA GLY A 51 -6.17 15.00 -12.98
C GLY A 51 -4.77 14.94 -12.36
N LEU A 52 -3.75 15.50 -13.04
CA LEU A 52 -2.39 15.58 -12.50
C LEU A 52 -2.26 16.55 -11.33
N HIS A 53 -2.97 17.68 -11.35
CA HIS A 53 -2.82 18.76 -10.36
C HIS A 53 -3.77 18.63 -9.18
N GLU A 54 -4.99 18.16 -9.41
CA GLU A 54 -6.07 18.20 -8.41
C GLU A 54 -6.27 16.89 -7.65
N LYS A 55 -5.98 15.73 -8.28
CA LYS A 55 -6.02 14.46 -7.56
C LYS A 55 -4.94 14.38 -6.50
N THR A 56 -5.30 13.87 -5.34
CA THR A 56 -4.36 13.65 -4.25
C THR A 56 -4.25 12.17 -3.94
N SER A 57 -3.05 11.62 -4.02
CA SER A 57 -2.76 10.25 -3.60
C SER A 57 -1.53 10.25 -2.70
N LYS A 58 -1.68 9.73 -1.49
CA LYS A 58 -0.60 9.68 -0.49
C LYS A 58 -0.48 8.29 0.09
N THR A 59 0.74 7.76 0.05
CA THR A 59 1.10 6.53 0.74
C THR A 59 2.13 6.82 1.82
N GLN A 60 1.88 6.31 3.02
CA GLN A 60 2.81 6.33 4.13
C GLN A 60 3.12 4.88 4.51
N ASP A 61 4.38 4.51 4.44
CA ASP A 61 4.85 3.19 4.81
C ASP A 61 5.81 3.29 5.99
N LEU A 62 5.56 2.48 7.00
CA LEU A 62 6.47 2.21 8.11
C LEU A 62 6.84 0.73 8.06
N ALA A 63 8.11 0.42 8.12
CA ALA A 63 8.60 -0.94 8.25
C ALA A 63 9.67 -1.00 9.35
N LEU A 64 9.57 -2.00 10.21
CA LEU A 64 10.54 -2.32 11.22
C LEU A 64 10.89 -3.80 11.12
N LEU A 65 12.16 -4.08 10.84
CA LEU A 65 12.70 -5.42 10.84
C LEU A 65 13.77 -5.53 11.92
N SER A 66 13.63 -6.51 12.80
CA SER A 66 14.57 -6.74 13.90
C SER A 66 14.91 -8.21 14.02
N ASN A 67 16.20 -8.50 14.22
CA ASN A 67 16.70 -9.85 14.49
C ASN A 67 17.65 -9.79 15.69
N ALA A 68 17.52 -10.77 16.56
CA ALA A 68 18.40 -10.97 17.68
C ALA A 68 18.80 -12.44 17.75
N PHE A 69 20.03 -12.73 18.13
CA PHE A 69 20.47 -14.09 18.38
C PHE A 69 21.42 -14.13 19.57
N ALA A 70 21.46 -15.28 20.21
CA ALA A 70 22.41 -15.60 21.27
C ALA A 70 22.93 -17.01 21.08
N GLU A 71 24.23 -17.20 21.27
CA GLU A 71 24.88 -18.51 21.24
C GLU A 71 25.57 -18.75 22.58
N LEU A 72 25.40 -19.95 23.12
CA LEU A 72 25.96 -20.37 24.39
C LEU A 72 26.65 -21.73 24.21
N ASP A 73 27.93 -21.79 24.53
CA ASP A 73 28.62 -23.04 24.68
C ASP A 73 28.32 -23.60 26.09
N ILE A 74 27.45 -24.62 26.16
CA ILE A 74 26.95 -25.16 27.43
C ILE A 74 27.96 -26.15 28.03
N TRP A 75 28.48 -27.05 27.20
CA TRP A 75 29.45 -28.06 27.58
C TRP A 75 30.32 -28.44 26.37
N ASN A 76 31.36 -29.23 26.62
CA ASN A 76 32.25 -29.73 25.59
C ASN A 76 31.45 -30.41 24.45
N GLY A 77 31.42 -29.75 23.29
CA GLY A 77 30.69 -30.19 22.12
C GLY A 77 29.20 -29.83 22.09
N ILE A 78 28.63 -29.23 23.12
CA ILE A 78 27.20 -28.81 23.16
C ILE A 78 27.10 -27.30 23.05
N LYS A 79 26.44 -26.84 22.00
CA LYS A 79 26.16 -25.42 21.74
C LYS A 79 24.64 -25.22 21.63
N TYR A 80 24.14 -24.21 22.32
CA TYR A 80 22.77 -23.75 22.19
C TYR A 80 22.72 -22.42 21.44
N LYS A 81 21.83 -22.33 20.46
CA LYS A 81 21.58 -21.10 19.72
C LYS A 81 20.11 -20.73 19.84
N PHE A 82 19.86 -19.51 20.28
CA PHE A 82 18.57 -18.86 20.27
C PHE A 82 18.56 -17.80 19.17
N GLN A 83 17.48 -17.74 18.40
CA GLN A 83 17.27 -16.69 17.41
C GLN A 83 15.84 -16.20 17.47
N ALA A 84 15.63 -14.88 17.45
CA ALA A 84 14.33 -14.25 17.40
C ALA A 84 14.31 -13.20 16.30
N GLY A 85 13.30 -13.26 15.45
CA GLY A 85 13.01 -12.29 14.39
C GLY A 85 11.68 -11.61 14.64
N PHE A 86 11.59 -10.34 14.35
CA PHE A 86 10.36 -9.56 14.40
C PHE A 86 10.28 -8.65 13.18
N ASP A 87 9.15 -8.69 12.49
CA ASP A 87 8.82 -7.84 11.36
C ASP A 87 7.47 -7.16 11.62
N LEU A 88 7.43 -5.85 11.40
CA LEU A 88 6.24 -5.03 11.54
C LEU A 88 6.16 -4.06 10.38
N GLY A 89 4.99 -3.98 9.76
CA GLY A 89 4.70 -2.99 8.74
C GLY A 89 3.37 -2.32 8.96
N ALA A 90 3.33 -1.02 8.71
CA ALA A 90 2.12 -0.23 8.71
C ALA A 90 2.07 0.63 7.46
N LYS A 91 1.03 0.46 6.66
CA LYS A 91 0.82 1.22 5.42
C LYS A 91 -0.51 1.94 5.49
N ASN A 92 -0.47 3.24 5.23
CA ASN A 92 -1.65 4.09 5.09
C ASN A 92 -1.69 4.64 3.66
N TYR A 93 -2.76 4.39 2.97
CA TYR A 93 -3.03 4.91 1.64
C TYR A 93 -4.25 5.82 1.69
N ARG A 94 -4.11 7.03 1.13
CA ARG A 94 -5.20 8.00 0.97
C ARG A 94 -5.23 8.46 -0.46
N ASP A 95 -6.41 8.42 -1.04
CA ASP A 95 -6.70 8.92 -2.37
C ASP A 95 -7.94 9.81 -2.32
N PHE A 96 -7.89 10.92 -3.04
CA PHE A 96 -9.03 11.81 -3.20
C PHE A 96 -9.05 12.34 -4.64
N THR A 97 -10.18 12.18 -5.27
CA THR A 97 -10.48 12.70 -6.60
C THR A 97 -11.58 13.75 -6.49
N PRO A 98 -11.27 15.04 -6.70
CA PRO A 98 -12.27 16.11 -6.66
C PRO A 98 -13.26 16.01 -7.83
N SER A 99 -14.37 16.70 -7.73
CA SER A 99 -15.44 16.70 -8.72
C SER A 99 -14.99 17.20 -10.09
N THR A 100 -13.99 18.06 -10.09
CA THR A 100 -13.45 18.74 -11.29
C THR A 100 -12.40 17.93 -12.04
N ALA A 101 -11.77 16.95 -11.36
CA ALA A 101 -10.68 16.14 -11.93
C ALA A 101 -11.06 14.67 -12.11
N GLY A 102 -12.27 14.30 -11.69
CA GLY A 102 -12.76 12.95 -11.72
C GLY A 102 -13.38 12.56 -13.04
N GLY A 103 -13.58 11.29 -13.20
CA GLY A 103 -14.33 10.70 -14.28
C GLY A 103 -13.65 9.47 -14.84
N ALA A 104 -14.47 8.51 -15.20
CA ALA A 104 -14.03 7.42 -16.07
C ALA A 104 -13.79 7.98 -17.46
N MET A 105 -13.02 7.25 -18.26
CA MET A 105 -12.87 7.54 -19.69
C MET A 105 -14.27 7.75 -20.32
N PHE A 106 -14.43 8.79 -21.13
CA PHE A 106 -15.69 9.22 -21.77
C PHE A 106 -16.74 9.88 -20.86
N THR A 107 -16.37 10.25 -19.64
CA THR A 107 -17.27 10.94 -18.72
C THR A 107 -16.71 12.31 -18.37
N ALA A 108 -17.41 13.36 -18.84
CA ALA A 108 -16.98 14.73 -18.57
C ALA A 108 -17.18 15.13 -17.10
N PRO A 109 -16.25 15.92 -16.51
CA PRO A 109 -16.51 16.61 -15.25
C PRO A 109 -17.64 17.65 -15.40
N PRO A 110 -18.30 18.07 -14.33
CA PRO A 110 -18.05 17.61 -12.95
C PRO A 110 -18.66 16.24 -12.67
N GLN A 111 -17.95 15.45 -11.89
CA GLN A 111 -18.40 14.17 -11.35
C GLN A 111 -18.54 14.26 -9.84
N LYS A 112 -19.13 13.24 -9.21
CA LYS A 112 -19.13 13.16 -7.75
C LYS A 112 -17.71 12.98 -7.24
N ALA A 113 -17.27 13.87 -6.36
CA ALA A 113 -15.99 13.69 -5.68
C ALA A 113 -15.96 12.36 -4.94
N SER A 114 -14.82 11.69 -4.99
CA SER A 114 -14.64 10.37 -4.40
C SER A 114 -13.33 10.29 -3.62
N GLY A 115 -13.34 9.50 -2.56
CA GLY A 115 -12.16 9.28 -1.74
C GLY A 115 -12.04 7.84 -1.29
N GLN A 116 -10.80 7.42 -1.03
CA GLN A 116 -10.45 6.12 -0.51
C GLN A 116 -9.38 6.25 0.57
N TYR A 117 -9.55 5.51 1.65
CA TYR A 117 -8.58 5.40 2.72
C TYR A 117 -8.38 3.94 3.07
N ASN A 118 -7.18 3.44 2.90
CA ASN A 118 -6.81 2.08 3.23
C ASN A 118 -5.74 2.08 4.30
N THR A 119 -5.87 1.18 5.27
CA THR A 119 -4.82 0.87 6.23
C THR A 119 -4.47 -0.60 6.13
N ASN A 120 -3.20 -0.90 6.17
CA ASN A 120 -2.70 -2.25 6.30
C ASN A 120 -1.69 -2.27 7.44
N PHE A 121 -1.91 -3.15 8.39
CA PHE A 121 -0.99 -3.37 9.51
C PHE A 121 -0.66 -4.85 9.57
N HIS A 122 0.61 -5.18 9.48
CA HIS A 122 1.06 -6.56 9.65
C HIS A 122 2.19 -6.64 10.66
N TYR A 123 2.24 -7.76 11.35
CA TYR A 123 3.39 -8.16 12.13
C TYR A 123 3.63 -9.65 12.02
N SER A 124 4.89 -10.02 12.07
CA SER A 124 5.29 -11.41 12.23
C SER A 124 6.42 -11.52 13.25
N TRP A 125 6.47 -12.64 13.93
CA TRP A 125 7.62 -12.99 14.74
C TRP A 125 7.98 -14.47 14.53
N THR A 126 9.26 -14.74 14.65
CA THR A 126 9.83 -16.08 14.57
C THR A 126 10.77 -16.26 15.75
N ILE A 127 10.67 -17.38 16.43
CA ILE A 127 11.57 -17.79 17.50
C ILE A 127 12.10 -19.16 17.13
N GLU A 128 13.43 -19.30 17.17
CA GLU A 128 14.13 -20.55 16.86
C GLU A 128 15.08 -20.89 18.01
N ASN A 129 15.04 -22.13 18.42
CA ASN A 129 15.92 -22.71 19.43
C ASN A 129 16.62 -23.90 18.81
N MET A 130 17.92 -23.91 18.85
CA MET A 130 18.75 -24.97 18.29
C MET A 130 19.75 -25.49 19.31
N LEU A 131 19.78 -26.78 19.48
CA LEU A 131 20.80 -27.47 20.27
C LEU A 131 21.68 -28.26 19.31
N MET A 132 22.93 -27.93 19.29
CA MET A 132 23.95 -28.55 18.45
C MET A 132 24.90 -29.35 19.30
N TYR A 133 25.22 -30.56 18.87
CA TYR A 133 26.24 -31.40 19.50
C TYR A 133 27.26 -31.79 18.45
N ASN A 134 28.54 -31.53 18.72
CA ASN A 134 29.66 -31.97 17.93
C ASN A 134 30.73 -32.53 18.86
N HIS A 135 31.04 -33.79 18.71
CA HIS A 135 32.08 -34.43 19.51
C HIS A 135 32.82 -35.51 18.76
N LYS A 136 34.15 -35.56 18.97
CA LYS A 136 35.01 -36.57 18.38
C LYS A 136 35.39 -37.63 19.41
N PHE A 137 35.06 -38.88 19.11
CA PHE A 137 35.41 -40.06 19.88
C PHE A 137 36.43 -40.89 19.13
N GLY A 138 37.69 -40.70 19.44
CA GLY A 138 38.77 -41.37 18.68
C GLY A 138 38.73 -40.99 17.20
N ASP A 139 38.48 -41.96 16.32
CA ASP A 139 38.37 -41.75 14.86
C ASP A 139 36.96 -41.41 14.39
N HIS A 140 35.96 -41.43 15.30
CA HIS A 140 34.57 -41.14 14.99
C HIS A 140 34.19 -39.71 15.36
N ASN A 141 33.55 -39.00 14.45
CA ASN A 141 32.94 -37.67 14.71
C ASN A 141 31.42 -37.80 14.68
N ILE A 142 30.78 -37.29 15.70
CA ILE A 142 29.31 -37.29 15.82
C ILE A 142 28.87 -35.82 15.78
N ASP A 143 27.99 -35.52 14.82
CA ASP A 143 27.29 -34.24 14.70
C ASP A 143 25.80 -34.49 14.81
N ALA A 144 25.13 -33.80 15.73
CA ALA A 144 23.71 -33.87 15.93
C ALA A 144 23.12 -32.46 16.11
N LEU A 145 21.92 -32.25 15.59
CA LEU A 145 21.19 -31.02 15.74
C LEU A 145 19.72 -31.32 16.07
N VAL A 146 19.20 -30.64 17.10
CA VAL A 146 17.78 -30.63 17.43
C VAL A 146 17.34 -29.17 17.46
N GLY A 147 16.25 -28.88 16.75
CA GLY A 147 15.71 -27.52 16.66
C GLY A 147 14.22 -27.51 17.00
N TYR A 148 13.78 -26.38 17.51
CA TYR A 148 12.38 -26.02 17.67
C TYR A 148 12.17 -24.60 17.13
N SER A 149 11.19 -24.44 16.26
CA SER A 149 10.80 -23.13 15.77
C SER A 149 9.32 -22.85 16.04
N ALA A 150 9.02 -21.60 16.31
CA ALA A 150 7.66 -21.10 16.41
C ALA A 150 7.57 -19.75 15.68
N GLN A 151 6.50 -19.57 14.92
CA GLN A 151 6.26 -18.34 14.18
C GLN A 151 4.78 -17.99 14.19
N LYS A 152 4.52 -16.69 14.12
CA LYS A 152 3.17 -16.15 13.98
C LYS A 152 3.20 -15.00 12.98
N TYR A 153 2.16 -14.94 12.18
CA TYR A 153 1.87 -13.84 11.28
C TYR A 153 0.47 -13.29 11.55
N SER A 154 0.31 -11.99 11.45
CA SER A 154 -0.97 -11.32 11.51
C SER A 154 -0.97 -10.15 10.53
N ASN A 155 -2.01 -10.03 9.74
CA ASN A 155 -2.24 -8.93 8.82
C ASN A 155 -3.67 -8.45 8.97
N GLU A 156 -3.84 -7.16 9.15
CA GLU A 156 -5.12 -6.49 9.22
C GLU A 156 -5.19 -5.43 8.11
N TYR A 157 -6.21 -5.54 7.29
CA TYR A 157 -6.49 -4.61 6.20
C TYR A 157 -7.86 -3.98 6.40
N ASN A 158 -7.90 -2.65 6.35
CA ASN A 158 -9.15 -1.89 6.40
C ASN A 158 -9.20 -0.97 5.18
N GLN A 159 -10.39 -0.89 4.58
CA GLN A 159 -10.70 0.00 3.48
C GLN A 159 -11.93 0.83 3.79
N LEU A 160 -11.85 2.12 3.55
CA LEU A 160 -12.98 3.04 3.60
C LEU A 160 -13.04 3.79 2.27
N THR A 161 -14.20 3.78 1.64
CA THR A 161 -14.50 4.60 0.47
C THR A 161 -15.62 5.57 0.80
N ALA A 162 -15.57 6.76 0.20
CA ALA A 162 -16.61 7.76 0.36
C ALA A 162 -16.84 8.50 -0.96
N THR A 163 -18.07 8.91 -1.20
CA THR A 163 -18.50 9.71 -2.36
C THR A 163 -19.49 10.78 -1.93
N ASP A 164 -19.80 11.69 -2.85
CA ASP A 164 -20.71 12.81 -2.58
C ASP A 164 -20.22 13.72 -1.45
N PHE A 165 -19.04 14.29 -1.62
CA PHE A 165 -18.49 15.27 -0.71
C PHE A 165 -19.19 16.63 -0.90
N PRO A 166 -19.40 17.40 0.19
CA PRO A 166 -20.08 18.70 0.11
C PRO A 166 -19.24 19.77 -0.60
N SER A 167 -17.91 19.61 -0.64
CA SER A 167 -16.95 20.45 -1.35
C SER A 167 -15.68 19.68 -1.63
N ASP A 168 -15.01 20.00 -2.73
CA ASP A 168 -13.69 19.47 -3.07
C ASP A 168 -12.59 19.88 -2.08
N ASP A 169 -12.79 20.97 -1.33
CA ASP A 169 -11.87 21.44 -0.29
C ASP A 169 -11.95 20.61 1.00
N ILE A 170 -12.93 19.72 1.12
CA ILE A 170 -13.15 18.89 2.32
C ILE A 170 -12.94 17.42 1.99
N PRO A 171 -11.68 16.95 1.82
CA PRO A 171 -11.36 15.58 1.40
C PRO A 171 -11.40 14.55 2.53
N TRP A 172 -12.13 14.82 3.62
CA TRP A 172 -12.20 13.93 4.76
C TRP A 172 -13.28 12.86 4.56
N MET A 173 -12.94 11.59 4.69
CA MET A 173 -13.88 10.48 4.48
C MET A 173 -15.17 10.62 5.28
N GLY A 174 -15.10 11.25 6.46
CA GLY A 174 -16.27 11.55 7.30
C GLY A 174 -17.29 12.50 6.67
N ALA A 175 -16.86 13.35 5.74
CA ALA A 175 -17.72 14.35 5.09
C ALA A 175 -18.50 13.79 3.89
N GLY A 176 -18.08 12.69 3.29
CA GLY A 176 -18.83 12.07 2.19
C GLY A 176 -20.22 11.61 2.62
N ALA A 177 -21.22 11.84 1.77
CA ALA A 177 -22.60 11.45 2.06
C ALA A 177 -22.79 9.93 1.97
N THR A 178 -22.12 9.28 1.02
CA THR A 178 -22.14 7.82 0.87
C THR A 178 -20.81 7.25 1.31
N LYS A 179 -20.82 6.29 2.22
CA LYS A 179 -19.63 5.64 2.76
C LYS A 179 -19.79 4.14 2.70
N ASN A 180 -18.69 3.47 2.38
CA ASN A 180 -18.59 2.01 2.42
C ASN A 180 -17.27 1.62 3.04
N GLY A 181 -17.29 0.64 3.93
CA GLY A 181 -16.11 0.13 4.61
C GLY A 181 -16.04 -1.38 4.51
N ASP A 182 -14.82 -1.88 4.44
CA ASP A 182 -14.51 -3.30 4.45
C ASP A 182 -13.26 -3.54 5.29
N ASN A 183 -13.21 -4.71 5.96
CA ASN A 183 -12.01 -5.12 6.68
C ASN A 183 -11.74 -6.61 6.47
N ASN A 184 -10.48 -6.97 6.56
CA ASN A 184 -10.03 -8.36 6.51
C ASN A 184 -8.90 -8.57 7.51
N ILE A 185 -8.94 -9.71 8.23
CA ILE A 185 -7.89 -10.12 9.15
C ILE A 185 -7.43 -11.52 8.77
N GLU A 186 -6.15 -11.64 8.51
CA GLU A 186 -5.48 -12.91 8.23
C GLU A 186 -4.48 -13.19 9.36
N GLN A 187 -4.58 -14.37 9.97
CA GLN A 187 -3.68 -14.79 11.04
C GLN A 187 -3.37 -16.29 10.91
N TRP A 188 -2.11 -16.63 11.14
CA TRP A 188 -1.68 -18.01 11.29
C TRP A 188 -0.51 -18.12 12.26
N ALA A 189 -0.36 -19.29 12.84
CA ALA A 189 0.76 -19.64 13.71
C ALA A 189 1.20 -21.07 13.41
N LEU A 190 2.50 -21.31 13.45
CA LEU A 190 3.15 -22.59 13.21
C LEU A 190 4.16 -22.84 14.32
N ALA A 191 4.30 -24.12 14.70
CA ALA A 191 5.37 -24.61 15.56
C ALA A 191 5.85 -25.95 15.03
N SER A 192 7.16 -26.17 15.02
CA SER A 192 7.82 -27.39 14.50
C SER A 192 9.08 -27.71 15.28
#